data_2483fee78ad0bd522c8c202a6ae12496
#
_entry.id   2483fee78ad0bd522c8c202a6ae12496
#
_cell.length_a   1.000
_cell.length_b   1.000
_cell.length_c   1.000
_cell.angle_alpha   90.00
_cell.angle_beta   90.00
_cell.angle_gamma   90.00
#
_symmetry.space_group_name_H-M   'P 1'
#
loop_
_entity.id
_entity.type
_entity.pdbx_description
1 polymer ?
#
loop_
_entity_poly.entity_id
_entity_poly.type
_entity_poly.pdbx_seq_one_letter_code
_entity_poly.pdbx_strand_id
1 'polypeptide(L)'
;MSVARHQRSPELVGMPLEEILEKYVGRFRDKAADWAAFADAKIEGYRRAQHRFIGAGGSGKHDDPTIIPPGNFTLSIVYVEPGQGNAAHTHEVEENFFVLQGFLDVFIEDESGKRLTTRLGPWECICCPAGVIHGYQNDSLAPVYVQIMLGRGKPETMGYADDKLYERRDQHLKAAE
;
A
#
# COMPACT_ATOMS: atom_id res chain seq x y z
N MET A 1 5.76 -39.02 -11.27
CA MET A 1 6.42 -37.82 -10.71
C MET A 1 5.98 -36.63 -11.54
N SER A 2 5.45 -35.53 -10.92
CA SER A 2 5.18 -34.30 -11.64
C SER A 2 6.50 -33.57 -11.88
N VAL A 3 6.72 -33.10 -13.12
CA VAL A 3 7.90 -32.31 -13.49
C VAL A 3 7.53 -30.84 -13.44
N ALA A 4 8.25 -30.05 -12.63
CA ALA A 4 8.07 -28.61 -12.58
C ALA A 4 8.43 -27.99 -13.95
N ARG A 5 7.52 -27.22 -14.54
CA ARG A 5 7.73 -26.50 -15.82
C ARG A 5 8.64 -25.29 -15.65
N HIS A 6 8.59 -24.67 -14.47
CA HIS A 6 9.46 -23.55 -14.08
C HIS A 6 10.30 -23.99 -12.88
N GLN A 7 11.54 -23.60 -12.86
CA GLN A 7 12.44 -23.88 -11.74
C GLN A 7 12.07 -23.01 -10.54
N ARG A 8 12.30 -23.54 -9.34
CA ARG A 8 12.23 -22.73 -8.11
C ARG A 8 13.26 -21.61 -8.18
N SER A 9 12.92 -20.47 -7.62
CA SER A 9 13.90 -19.43 -7.42
C SER A 9 15.06 -19.91 -6.53
N PRO A 10 16.28 -19.41 -6.76
CA PRO A 10 17.49 -19.95 -6.13
C PRO A 10 17.41 -20.03 -4.61
N GLU A 11 16.77 -19.06 -3.96
CA GLU A 11 16.61 -18.97 -2.51
C GLU A 11 15.65 -20.03 -1.93
N LEU A 12 14.88 -20.72 -2.78
CA LEU A 12 13.95 -21.78 -2.38
C LEU A 12 14.44 -23.19 -2.71
N VAL A 13 15.61 -23.29 -3.37
CA VAL A 13 16.19 -24.60 -3.70
C VAL A 13 16.59 -25.35 -2.42
N GLY A 14 16.01 -26.54 -2.22
CA GLY A 14 16.26 -27.34 -1.02
C GLY A 14 15.42 -26.95 0.21
N MET A 15 14.64 -25.87 0.16
CA MET A 15 13.76 -25.48 1.27
C MET A 15 12.57 -26.44 1.39
N PRO A 16 12.28 -26.97 2.59
CA PRO A 16 11.10 -27.80 2.84
C PRO A 16 9.79 -27.07 2.53
N LEU A 17 8.74 -27.78 2.14
CA LEU A 17 7.45 -27.17 1.81
C LEU A 17 6.80 -26.49 3.02
N GLU A 18 6.97 -27.06 4.21
CA GLU A 18 6.46 -26.50 5.46
C GLU A 18 7.08 -25.12 5.74
N GLU A 19 8.38 -24.99 5.53
CA GLU A 19 9.10 -23.72 5.69
C GLU A 19 8.66 -22.69 4.63
N ILE A 20 8.42 -23.12 3.38
CA ILE A 20 7.88 -22.26 2.34
C ILE A 20 6.47 -21.75 2.74
N LEU A 21 5.60 -22.63 3.24
CA LEU A 21 4.27 -22.22 3.70
C LEU A 21 4.36 -21.24 4.87
N GLU A 22 5.20 -21.51 5.86
CA GLU A 22 5.40 -20.59 7.00
C GLU A 22 5.88 -19.21 6.55
N LYS A 23 6.83 -19.15 5.64
CA LYS A 23 7.42 -17.91 5.14
C LYS A 23 6.50 -17.11 4.22
N TYR A 24 5.66 -17.76 3.43
CA TYR A 24 4.89 -17.11 2.35
C TYR A 24 3.38 -17.06 2.59
N VAL A 25 2.89 -17.43 3.76
CA VAL A 25 1.49 -17.26 4.14
C VAL A 25 1.35 -16.08 5.10
N GLY A 26 0.62 -15.04 4.67
CA GLY A 26 0.24 -13.91 5.52
C GLY A 26 -1.24 -14.01 5.93
N ARG A 27 -1.55 -13.75 7.21
CA ARG A 27 -2.92 -13.70 7.72
C ARG A 27 -3.23 -12.35 8.32
N PHE A 28 -4.37 -11.77 8.00
CA PHE A 28 -4.76 -10.45 8.49
C PHE A 28 -4.72 -10.35 10.03
N ARG A 29 -5.17 -11.40 10.72
CA ARG A 29 -5.18 -11.45 12.20
C ARG A 29 -3.79 -11.33 12.84
N ASP A 30 -2.73 -11.64 12.05
CA ASP A 30 -1.34 -11.62 12.52
C ASP A 30 -0.62 -10.31 12.11
N LYS A 31 -1.35 -9.37 11.48
CA LYS A 31 -0.80 -8.10 11.00
C LYS A 31 -1.18 -6.95 11.92
N ALA A 32 -0.18 -6.26 12.46
CA ALA A 32 -0.41 -5.05 13.23
C ALA A 32 -1.03 -3.94 12.38
N ALA A 33 -1.94 -3.17 12.97
CA ALA A 33 -2.46 -1.94 12.37
C ALA A 33 -1.44 -0.82 12.59
N ASP A 34 -0.71 -0.43 11.55
CA ASP A 34 0.26 0.67 11.63
C ASP A 34 -0.40 2.00 11.27
N TRP A 35 -0.82 2.75 12.30
CA TRP A 35 -1.42 4.07 12.19
C TRP A 35 -0.40 5.19 11.92
N ALA A 36 0.89 4.89 11.95
CA ALA A 36 1.99 5.79 11.68
C ALA A 36 2.79 5.34 10.44
N ALA A 37 2.14 4.60 9.53
CA ALA A 37 2.79 4.05 8.33
C ALA A 37 3.28 5.12 7.36
N PHE A 38 2.68 6.30 7.36
CA PHE A 38 2.89 7.33 6.34
C PHE A 38 3.14 8.70 6.97
N ALA A 39 3.87 9.56 6.28
CA ALA A 39 4.18 10.90 6.78
C ALA A 39 2.94 11.79 6.97
N ASP A 40 1.91 11.60 6.14
CA ASP A 40 0.64 12.32 6.21
C ASP A 40 -0.34 11.76 7.25
N ALA A 41 -0.10 10.57 7.82
CA ALA A 41 -1.04 9.92 8.73
C ALA A 41 -1.35 10.70 10.04
N LYS A 42 -0.53 11.69 10.37
CA LYS A 42 -0.73 12.60 11.52
C LYS A 42 -1.51 13.87 11.18
N ILE A 43 -1.81 14.10 9.90
CA ILE A 43 -2.58 15.24 9.43
C ILE A 43 -4.07 14.90 9.54
N GLU A 44 -4.87 15.84 10.02
CA GLU A 44 -6.34 15.69 10.08
C GLU A 44 -6.90 15.39 8.70
N GLY A 45 -7.80 14.39 8.61
CA GLY A 45 -8.37 13.91 7.35
C GLY A 45 -7.55 12.84 6.63
N TYR A 46 -6.34 12.48 7.13
CA TYR A 46 -5.48 11.46 6.47
C TYR A 46 -5.15 10.27 7.39
N ARG A 47 -5.87 10.10 8.48
CA ARG A 47 -5.66 9.01 9.42
C ARG A 47 -6.13 7.69 8.83
N ARG A 48 -5.21 6.73 8.71
CA ARG A 48 -5.47 5.39 8.20
C ARG A 48 -4.46 4.40 8.75
N ALA A 49 -4.83 3.11 8.80
CA ALA A 49 -3.93 2.06 9.26
C ALA A 49 -3.49 1.16 8.10
N GLN A 50 -2.19 0.91 7.99
CA GLN A 50 -1.64 -0.06 7.05
C GLN A 50 -1.41 -1.41 7.73
N HIS A 51 -1.85 -2.49 7.08
CA HIS A 51 -1.51 -3.87 7.42
C HIS A 51 -0.65 -4.44 6.28
N ARG A 52 0.65 -4.61 6.52
CA ARG A 52 1.62 -5.04 5.52
C ARG A 52 1.61 -6.55 5.34
N PHE A 53 1.46 -7.04 4.13
CA PHE A 53 1.49 -8.47 3.78
C PHE A 53 2.76 -8.83 3.03
N ILE A 54 3.02 -8.18 1.89
CA ILE A 54 4.19 -8.43 1.04
C ILE A 54 4.93 -7.10 0.89
N GLY A 55 6.15 -7.04 1.38
CA GLY A 55 6.94 -5.82 1.39
C GLY A 55 6.31 -4.68 2.21
N ALA A 56 6.94 -3.51 2.16
CA ALA A 56 6.54 -2.35 2.96
C ALA A 56 5.51 -1.43 2.27
N GLY A 57 5.32 -1.56 0.96
CA GLY A 57 4.55 -0.59 0.18
C GLY A 57 5.18 0.79 0.23
N GLY A 58 4.39 1.84 0.00
CA GLY A 58 4.81 3.24 0.04
C GLY A 58 5.20 3.76 1.42
N SER A 59 5.10 2.93 2.49
CA SER A 59 5.56 3.32 3.82
C SER A 59 7.07 3.30 3.98
N GLY A 60 7.81 2.53 3.16
CA GLY A 60 9.26 2.37 3.28
C GLY A 60 9.75 1.59 4.51
N LYS A 61 8.86 1.06 5.36
CA LYS A 61 9.21 0.31 6.59
C LYS A 61 9.60 -1.13 6.27
N HIS A 62 10.78 -1.31 5.71
CA HIS A 62 11.28 -2.60 5.22
C HIS A 62 11.74 -3.57 6.33
N ASP A 63 11.94 -3.09 7.56
CA ASP A 63 12.48 -3.86 8.68
C ASP A 63 11.40 -4.60 9.49
N ASP A 64 10.14 -4.60 9.03
CA ASP A 64 9.06 -5.35 9.66
C ASP A 64 9.28 -6.86 9.44
N PRO A 65 9.58 -7.65 10.49
CA PRO A 65 9.88 -9.07 10.35
C PRO A 65 8.65 -9.92 9.99
N THR A 66 7.47 -9.35 10.04
CA THR A 66 6.21 -10.07 9.78
C THR A 66 5.81 -10.05 8.31
N ILE A 67 6.49 -9.26 7.47
CA ILE A 67 6.17 -9.16 6.05
C ILE A 67 6.73 -10.35 5.27
N ILE A 68 5.99 -10.79 4.27
CA ILE A 68 6.50 -11.71 3.25
C ILE A 68 7.52 -10.95 2.41
N PRO A 69 8.72 -11.51 2.16
CA PRO A 69 9.71 -10.88 1.30
C PRO A 69 9.14 -10.56 -0.08
N PRO A 70 9.24 -9.30 -0.54
CA PRO A 70 8.68 -8.91 -1.83
C PRO A 70 9.58 -9.38 -2.99
N GLY A 71 8.95 -9.82 -4.08
CA GLY A 71 9.61 -10.00 -5.38
C GLY A 71 9.44 -8.73 -6.24
N ASN A 72 8.42 -8.74 -7.10
CA ASN A 72 8.17 -7.68 -8.10
C ASN A 72 7.04 -6.72 -7.72
N PHE A 73 6.37 -6.92 -6.59
CA PHE A 73 5.29 -6.07 -6.11
C PHE A 73 5.23 -6.06 -4.58
N THR A 74 4.50 -5.10 -4.04
CA THR A 74 4.10 -5.09 -2.62
C THR A 74 2.59 -5.25 -2.50
N LEU A 75 2.13 -5.71 -1.33
CA LEU A 75 0.71 -5.83 -1.02
C LEU A 75 0.46 -5.46 0.43
N SER A 76 -0.47 -4.55 0.63
CA SER A 76 -1.00 -4.20 1.94
C SER A 76 -2.52 -4.07 1.90
N ILE A 77 -3.15 -4.19 3.08
CA ILE A 77 -4.53 -3.77 3.29
C ILE A 77 -4.49 -2.49 4.10
N VAL A 78 -5.20 -1.48 3.64
CA VAL A 78 -5.36 -0.22 4.36
C VAL A 78 -6.79 -0.09 4.86
N TYR A 79 -6.91 0.20 6.15
CA TYR A 79 -8.16 0.53 6.81
C TYR A 79 -8.31 2.05 6.85
N VAL A 80 -9.44 2.56 6.35
CA VAL A 80 -9.74 3.99 6.24
C VAL A 80 -11.06 4.30 6.94
N GLU A 81 -11.01 5.08 8.02
CA GLU A 81 -12.19 5.53 8.75
C GLU A 81 -13.03 6.52 7.92
N PRO A 82 -14.33 6.71 8.22
CA PRO A 82 -15.14 7.78 7.63
C PRO A 82 -14.47 9.16 7.78
N GLY A 83 -14.52 9.97 6.73
CA GLY A 83 -13.91 11.29 6.69
C GLY A 83 -12.39 11.30 6.55
N GLN A 84 -11.76 10.13 6.38
CA GLN A 84 -10.31 10.01 6.25
C GLN A 84 -9.90 9.57 4.84
N GLY A 85 -8.66 9.86 4.47
CA GLY A 85 -8.11 9.49 3.17
C GLY A 85 -6.58 9.53 3.16
N ASN A 86 -6.02 10.03 2.07
CA ASN A 86 -4.59 10.31 1.96
C ASN A 86 -4.34 11.62 1.21
N ALA A 87 -3.16 12.19 1.39
CA ALA A 87 -2.71 13.32 0.60
C ALA A 87 -2.46 12.91 -0.86
N ALA A 88 -2.66 13.85 -1.79
CA ALA A 88 -2.31 13.68 -3.20
C ALA A 88 -0.82 13.35 -3.34
N HIS A 89 -0.49 12.31 -4.09
CA HIS A 89 0.87 11.81 -4.23
C HIS A 89 1.09 11.07 -5.55
N THR A 90 2.34 10.76 -5.82
CA THR A 90 2.79 9.93 -6.95
C THR A 90 3.65 8.77 -6.46
N HIS A 91 3.82 7.78 -7.31
CA HIS A 91 4.85 6.75 -7.20
C HIS A 91 5.64 6.63 -8.51
N GLU A 92 6.87 6.14 -8.42
CA GLU A 92 7.70 5.84 -9.58
C GLU A 92 7.27 4.57 -10.34
N VAL A 93 6.25 3.88 -9.80
CA VAL A 93 5.62 2.67 -10.36
C VAL A 93 4.10 2.82 -10.32
N GLU A 94 3.39 1.92 -10.97
CA GLU A 94 1.93 1.87 -10.85
C GLU A 94 1.51 1.50 -9.42
N GLU A 95 0.42 2.11 -8.96
CA GLU A 95 -0.29 1.76 -7.73
C GLU A 95 -1.72 1.34 -8.03
N ASN A 96 -2.16 0.25 -7.43
CA ASN A 96 -3.52 -0.25 -7.55
C ASN A 96 -4.27 -0.10 -6.23
N PHE A 97 -5.48 0.47 -6.29
CA PHE A 97 -6.46 0.46 -5.20
C PHE A 97 -7.60 -0.47 -5.57
N PHE A 98 -7.73 -1.58 -4.85
CA PHE A 98 -8.81 -2.54 -5.03
C PHE A 98 -9.68 -2.56 -3.77
N VAL A 99 -10.93 -2.11 -3.87
CA VAL A 99 -11.84 -2.02 -2.72
C VAL A 99 -12.33 -3.41 -2.34
N LEU A 100 -12.10 -3.81 -1.09
CA LEU A 100 -12.58 -5.08 -0.54
C LEU A 100 -13.92 -4.92 0.17
N GLN A 101 -14.09 -3.80 0.90
CA GLN A 101 -15.28 -3.49 1.68
C GLN A 101 -15.47 -1.98 1.79
N GLY A 102 -16.71 -1.53 1.76
CA GLY A 102 -17.09 -0.12 1.84
C GLY A 102 -17.07 0.56 0.48
N PHE A 103 -17.07 1.89 0.48
CA PHE A 103 -17.03 2.74 -0.72
C PHE A 103 -15.92 3.77 -0.58
N LEU A 104 -15.11 3.93 -1.61
CA LEU A 104 -13.94 4.80 -1.63
C LEU A 104 -14.03 5.76 -2.80
N ASP A 105 -13.93 7.05 -2.54
CA ASP A 105 -13.79 8.06 -3.59
C ASP A 105 -12.30 8.17 -3.95
N VAL A 106 -11.95 7.74 -5.16
CA VAL A 106 -10.59 7.79 -5.69
C VAL A 106 -10.47 8.94 -6.68
N PHE A 107 -9.33 9.59 -6.73
CA PHE A 107 -9.08 10.71 -7.64
C PHE A 107 -7.75 10.59 -8.36
N ILE A 108 -7.71 11.21 -9.53
CA ILE A 108 -6.48 11.57 -10.24
C ILE A 108 -6.44 13.09 -10.43
N GLU A 109 -5.23 13.66 -10.48
CA GLU A 109 -5.04 15.09 -10.58
C GLU A 109 -3.91 15.40 -11.57
N ASP A 110 -4.06 16.50 -12.33
CA ASP A 110 -3.01 16.99 -13.21
C ASP A 110 -2.19 18.11 -12.55
N GLU A 111 -1.12 18.53 -13.20
CA GLU A 111 -0.18 19.55 -12.69
C GLU A 111 -0.84 20.94 -12.57
N SER A 112 -2.01 21.18 -13.14
CA SER A 112 -2.79 22.40 -12.96
C SER A 112 -3.66 22.38 -11.70
N GLY A 113 -3.73 21.22 -11.01
CA GLY A 113 -4.61 20.99 -9.88
C GLY A 113 -6.04 20.61 -10.27
N LYS A 114 -6.29 20.31 -11.55
CA LYS A 114 -7.60 19.79 -11.99
C LYS A 114 -7.73 18.35 -11.56
N ARG A 115 -8.74 18.07 -10.75
CA ARG A 115 -9.02 16.76 -10.18
C ARG A 115 -10.28 16.14 -10.81
N LEU A 116 -10.19 14.84 -11.09
CA LEU A 116 -11.33 13.99 -11.43
C LEU A 116 -11.47 12.92 -10.36
N THR A 117 -12.69 12.72 -9.88
CA THR A 117 -13.00 11.75 -8.82
C THR A 117 -14.03 10.76 -9.32
N THR A 118 -13.90 9.51 -8.90
CA THR A 118 -14.91 8.46 -9.08
C THR A 118 -15.05 7.65 -7.80
N ARG A 119 -16.26 7.13 -7.55
CA ARG A 119 -16.53 6.25 -6.42
C ARG A 119 -16.36 4.80 -6.83
N LEU A 120 -15.59 4.06 -6.05
CA LEU A 120 -15.42 2.61 -6.16
C LEU A 120 -16.16 1.92 -5.02
N GLY A 121 -16.86 0.85 -5.35
CA GLY A 121 -17.45 -0.09 -4.40
C GLY A 121 -16.66 -1.38 -4.28
N PRO A 122 -17.14 -2.36 -3.48
CA PRO A 122 -16.49 -3.65 -3.34
C PRO A 122 -16.27 -4.34 -4.70
N TRP A 123 -15.05 -4.89 -4.87
CA TRP A 123 -14.59 -5.60 -6.08
C TRP A 123 -14.33 -4.70 -7.29
N GLU A 124 -14.21 -3.40 -7.08
CA GLU A 124 -13.81 -2.44 -8.10
C GLU A 124 -12.41 -1.89 -7.80
N CYS A 125 -11.70 -1.47 -8.83
CA CYS A 125 -10.33 -0.96 -8.67
C CYS A 125 -10.02 0.19 -9.63
N ILE A 126 -8.99 0.94 -9.26
CA ILE A 126 -8.24 1.82 -10.13
C ILE A 126 -6.77 1.38 -10.14
N CYS A 127 -6.14 1.43 -11.30
CA CYS A 127 -4.69 1.34 -11.42
C CYS A 127 -4.16 2.71 -11.83
N CYS A 128 -3.43 3.36 -10.92
CA CYS A 128 -2.81 4.66 -11.15
C CYS A 128 -1.46 4.44 -11.81
N PRO A 129 -1.24 4.91 -13.06
CA PRO A 129 0.05 4.80 -13.72
C PRO A 129 1.15 5.57 -12.97
N ALA A 130 2.40 5.14 -13.15
CA ALA A 130 3.56 5.82 -12.59
C ALA A 130 3.55 7.33 -12.91
N GLY A 131 3.82 8.16 -11.91
CA GLY A 131 3.91 9.61 -12.03
C GLY A 131 2.57 10.36 -12.09
N VAL A 132 1.44 9.69 -12.22
CA VAL A 132 0.12 10.33 -12.15
C VAL A 132 -0.18 10.70 -10.70
N ILE A 133 -0.55 11.97 -10.44
CA ILE A 133 -0.98 12.41 -9.12
C ILE A 133 -2.32 11.77 -8.80
N HIS A 134 -2.42 11.10 -7.65
CA HIS A 134 -3.63 10.38 -7.26
C HIS A 134 -3.79 10.32 -5.74
N GLY A 135 -4.93 9.78 -5.32
CA GLY A 135 -5.25 9.54 -3.93
C GLY A 135 -6.70 9.09 -3.75
N TYR A 136 -7.13 9.04 -2.50
CA TYR A 136 -8.49 8.64 -2.14
C TYR A 136 -9.02 9.33 -0.89
N GLN A 137 -10.33 9.31 -0.74
CA GLN A 137 -11.07 9.78 0.43
C GLN A 137 -12.22 8.81 0.74
N ASN A 138 -12.42 8.48 2.00
CA ASN A 138 -13.61 7.80 2.46
C ASN A 138 -14.67 8.82 2.88
N ASP A 139 -15.49 9.25 1.94
CA ASP A 139 -16.59 10.18 2.17
C ASP A 139 -17.91 9.44 2.48
N SER A 140 -17.82 8.18 2.91
CA SER A 140 -18.94 7.37 3.36
C SER A 140 -19.08 7.38 4.89
N LEU A 141 -20.18 6.78 5.39
CA LEU A 141 -20.44 6.66 6.82
C LEU A 141 -19.91 5.36 7.44
N ALA A 142 -19.24 4.51 6.64
CA ALA A 142 -18.70 3.23 7.08
C ALA A 142 -17.18 3.15 6.77
N PRO A 143 -16.42 2.37 7.55
CA PRO A 143 -15.00 2.18 7.25
C PRO A 143 -14.81 1.41 5.94
N VAL A 144 -13.67 1.65 5.30
CA VAL A 144 -13.25 0.99 4.06
C VAL A 144 -12.04 0.11 4.32
N TYR A 145 -12.03 -1.09 3.73
CA TYR A 145 -10.82 -1.89 3.53
C TYR A 145 -10.45 -1.87 2.06
N VAL A 146 -9.28 -1.36 1.77
CA VAL A 146 -8.73 -1.29 0.40
C VAL A 146 -7.42 -2.08 0.34
N GLN A 147 -7.30 -2.97 -0.64
CA GLN A 147 -6.04 -3.61 -0.98
C GLN A 147 -5.23 -2.64 -1.83
N ILE A 148 -3.96 -2.45 -1.46
CA ILE A 148 -3.02 -1.58 -2.16
C ILE A 148 -1.84 -2.42 -2.64
N MET A 149 -1.50 -2.29 -3.92
CA MET A 149 -0.35 -2.93 -4.55
C MET A 149 0.49 -1.87 -5.26
N LEU A 150 1.81 -2.00 -5.14
CA LEU A 150 2.79 -1.22 -5.91
C LEU A 150 3.62 -2.16 -6.78
N GLY A 151 3.86 -1.78 -8.02
CA GLY A 151 4.51 -2.58 -9.05
C GLY A 151 6.02 -2.79 -8.87
N ARG A 152 6.54 -2.67 -7.65
CA ARG A 152 7.93 -2.90 -7.28
C ARG A 152 8.02 -3.50 -5.87
N GLY A 153 8.97 -4.42 -5.65
CA GLY A 153 9.15 -5.04 -4.33
C GLY A 153 9.67 -4.09 -3.25
N LYS A 154 10.45 -3.09 -3.64
CA LYS A 154 10.93 -2.01 -2.75
C LYS A 154 10.73 -0.66 -3.45
N PRO A 155 9.49 -0.16 -3.47
CA PRO A 155 9.21 1.16 -4.02
C PRO A 155 9.79 2.25 -3.11
N GLU A 156 9.97 3.44 -3.66
CA GLU A 156 10.27 4.64 -2.89
C GLU A 156 9.08 5.00 -1.99
N THR A 157 9.34 5.84 -0.98
CA THR A 157 8.27 6.46 -0.20
C THR A 157 7.44 7.40 -1.07
N MET A 158 6.20 7.70 -0.62
CA MET A 158 5.25 8.50 -1.40
C MET A 158 5.84 9.84 -1.84
N GLY A 159 5.72 10.15 -3.13
CA GLY A 159 6.02 11.46 -3.71
C GLY A 159 4.84 12.42 -3.54
N TYR A 160 4.67 13.01 -2.37
CA TYR A 160 3.57 13.93 -2.09
C TYR A 160 3.57 15.14 -3.01
N ALA A 161 2.39 15.53 -3.50
CA ALA A 161 2.21 16.72 -4.33
C ALA A 161 2.37 18.04 -3.54
N ASP A 162 2.19 18.00 -2.21
CA ASP A 162 2.51 19.12 -1.32
C ASP A 162 4.00 19.15 -1.00
N ASP A 163 4.70 20.25 -1.33
CA ASP A 163 6.15 20.40 -1.16
C ASP A 163 6.59 20.21 0.30
N LYS A 164 5.86 20.76 1.26
CA LYS A 164 6.22 20.67 2.69
C LYS A 164 6.07 19.23 3.20
N LEU A 165 5.08 18.51 2.70
CA LEU A 165 4.88 17.12 3.04
C LEU A 165 5.92 16.24 2.36
N TYR A 166 6.27 16.54 1.10
CA TYR A 166 7.34 15.86 0.37
C TYR A 166 8.69 15.98 1.08
N GLU A 167 9.07 17.15 1.57
CA GLU A 167 10.29 17.37 2.35
C GLU A 167 10.33 16.52 3.64
N ARG A 168 9.17 16.10 4.15
CA ARG A 168 9.01 15.33 5.38
C ARG A 168 8.68 13.85 5.14
N ARG A 169 8.65 13.40 3.88
CA ARG A 169 8.12 12.07 3.53
C ARG A 169 8.78 10.89 4.25
N ASP A 170 10.02 11.07 4.70
CA ASP A 170 10.80 10.03 5.40
C ASP A 170 10.89 10.23 6.91
N GLN A 171 10.24 11.26 7.47
CA GLN A 171 10.34 11.54 8.92
C GLN A 171 9.71 10.44 9.78
N HIS A 172 8.69 9.75 9.28
CA HIS A 172 8.05 8.64 9.99
C HIS A 172 8.95 7.40 10.11
N LEU A 173 10.00 7.29 9.29
CA LEU A 173 11.00 6.21 9.36
C LEU A 173 12.01 6.44 10.52
N LYS A 174 12.24 7.69 10.88
CA LYS A 174 13.20 8.07 11.93
C LYS A 174 12.60 8.04 13.35
N ALA A 175 11.29 7.95 13.48
CA ALA A 175 10.57 7.96 14.78
C ALA A 175 10.46 6.57 15.43
N ALA A 176 11.12 5.56 14.90
CA ALA A 176 11.10 4.16 15.36
C ALA A 176 12.41 3.74 16.06
N GLU A 177 13.32 4.69 16.36
CA GLU A 177 14.51 4.46 17.17
C GLU A 177 14.27 4.80 18.65
#